data_e840e85357394d7ca737b7311ff3ae24
#
_entry.id   e840e85357394d7ca737b7311ff3ae24
#
_cell.length_a   1.000
_cell.length_b   1.000
_cell.length_c   1.000
_cell.angle_alpha   90.00
_cell.angle_beta   90.00
_cell.angle_gamma   90.00
#
_symmetry.space_group_name_H-M   'P 1'
#
loop_
_entity.id
_entity.type
_entity.pdbx_description
1 polymer ?
#
loop_
_entity_poly.entity_id
_entity_poly.type
_entity_poly.pdbx_seq_one_letter_code
_entity_poly.pdbx_strand_id
1 'polypeptide(L)'
;DDETDEAWGRRMLKALRMDGLVNADRKVVELLDRVLEDGTTSDVIPVGKKKDGSYTSYSKVASPEQFDVIRTYTRKKVREIGEGIFSGNVKISPYQRDGATACAYCEYQGICGFDQKIQGYEYRKLKGMDTELLMKAMQEITQSDQKE
;
A
#
# COMPACT_ATOMS: atom_id res chain seq x y z
N ASP A 1 -36.92 -0.88 14.58
CA ASP A 1 -35.75 -0.06 14.97
C ASP A 1 -35.68 1.10 13.99
N ASP A 2 -36.24 2.26 14.39
CA ASP A 2 -36.21 3.48 13.57
C ASP A 2 -34.83 4.13 13.66
N GLU A 3 -33.88 3.61 12.89
CA GLU A 3 -32.61 4.30 12.68
C GLU A 3 -32.88 5.59 11.89
N THR A 4 -32.39 6.73 12.38
CA THR A 4 -32.55 7.98 11.64
C THR A 4 -31.74 7.94 10.34
N ASP A 5 -32.21 8.63 9.30
CA ASP A 5 -31.51 8.73 8.00
C ASP A 5 -30.06 9.17 8.15
N GLU A 6 -29.77 10.05 9.10
CA GLU A 6 -28.41 10.50 9.41
C GLU A 6 -27.53 9.40 10.01
N ALA A 7 -28.08 8.57 10.91
CA ALA A 7 -27.35 7.48 11.54
C ALA A 7 -27.03 6.38 10.51
N TRP A 8 -27.99 6.08 9.64
CA TRP A 8 -27.82 5.18 8.51
C TRP A 8 -26.74 5.69 7.54
N GLY A 9 -26.80 6.98 7.16
CA GLY A 9 -25.82 7.62 6.28
C GLY A 9 -24.39 7.53 6.83
N ARG A 10 -24.20 7.83 8.12
CA ARG A 10 -22.86 7.68 8.76
C ARG A 10 -22.37 6.24 8.78
N ARG A 11 -23.26 5.27 9.05
CA ARG A 11 -22.90 3.86 9.02
C ARG A 11 -22.46 3.42 7.62
N MET A 12 -23.17 3.87 6.58
CA MET A 12 -22.79 3.62 5.18
C MET A 12 -21.44 4.24 4.82
N LEU A 13 -21.19 5.49 5.21
CA LEU A 13 -19.89 6.14 4.99
C LEU A 13 -18.74 5.36 5.65
N LYS A 14 -18.93 4.89 6.88
CA LYS A 14 -17.94 4.06 7.57
C LYS A 14 -17.71 2.71 6.89
N ALA A 15 -18.78 2.08 6.40
CA ALA A 15 -18.70 0.81 5.67
C ALA A 15 -17.99 0.95 4.32
N LEU A 16 -18.16 2.10 3.66
CA LEU A 16 -17.55 2.45 2.37
C LEU A 16 -16.27 3.27 2.52
N ARG A 17 -15.78 3.46 3.74
CA ARG A 17 -14.57 4.23 4.02
C ARG A 17 -13.42 3.76 3.14
N MET A 18 -12.81 4.70 2.44
CA MET A 18 -11.63 4.42 1.62
C MET A 18 -10.50 3.92 2.51
N ASP A 19 -9.79 2.91 2.04
CA ASP A 19 -8.51 2.49 2.60
C ASP A 19 -7.35 2.92 1.68
N GLY A 20 -6.17 3.07 2.24
CA GLY A 20 -4.99 3.46 1.47
C GLY A 20 -4.23 4.63 2.10
N LEU A 21 -3.24 5.13 1.37
CA LEU A 21 -2.37 6.20 1.82
C LEU A 21 -2.89 7.54 1.30
N VAL A 22 -3.06 8.50 2.20
CA VAL A 22 -3.57 9.85 1.91
C VAL A 22 -2.42 10.85 1.91
N ASN A 23 -2.42 11.82 0.99
CA ASN A 23 -1.44 12.90 1.01
C ASN A 23 -1.63 13.76 2.26
N ALA A 24 -0.55 13.95 3.03
CA ALA A 24 -0.55 14.70 4.28
C ALA A 24 -0.72 16.22 4.10
N ASP A 25 -0.72 16.74 2.86
CA ASP A 25 -1.03 18.15 2.61
C ASP A 25 -2.43 18.46 3.14
N ARG A 26 -2.51 19.46 4.02
CA ARG A 26 -3.76 19.87 4.66
C ARG A 26 -4.87 20.19 3.65
N LYS A 27 -4.53 20.85 2.54
CA LYS A 27 -5.49 21.20 1.48
C LYS A 27 -6.06 19.96 0.82
N VAL A 28 -5.23 18.92 0.61
CA VAL A 28 -5.68 17.65 0.02
C VAL A 28 -6.63 16.94 0.98
N VAL A 29 -6.30 16.87 2.27
CA VAL A 29 -7.17 16.27 3.27
C VAL A 29 -8.51 17.00 3.37
N GLU A 30 -8.51 18.33 3.38
CA GLU A 30 -9.71 19.18 3.43
C GLU A 30 -10.58 19.05 2.15
N LEU A 31 -9.97 18.76 1.00
CA LEU A 31 -10.73 18.48 -0.24
C LEU A 31 -11.38 17.09 -0.22
N LEU A 32 -10.75 16.11 0.42
CA LEU A 32 -11.27 14.74 0.54
C LEU A 32 -12.37 14.63 1.60
N ASP A 33 -12.22 15.34 2.70
CA ASP A 33 -13.20 15.39 3.78
C ASP A 33 -13.30 16.82 4.33
N ARG A 34 -14.32 17.54 3.89
CA ARG A 34 -14.56 18.94 4.27
C ARG A 34 -15.11 19.12 5.68
N VAL A 35 -15.61 18.03 6.29
CA VAL A 35 -16.22 18.07 7.63
C VAL A 35 -15.26 17.54 8.71
N LEU A 36 -14.05 17.14 8.35
CA LEU A 36 -13.05 16.66 9.28
C LEU A 36 -12.50 17.81 10.14
N GLU A 37 -12.93 17.87 11.40
CA GLU A 37 -12.48 18.86 12.39
C GLU A 37 -11.27 18.37 13.18
N ASP A 38 -10.54 19.31 13.80
CA ASP A 38 -9.45 18.99 14.72
C ASP A 38 -9.99 18.25 15.97
N GLY A 39 -9.29 17.21 16.35
CA GLY A 39 -9.69 16.30 17.44
C GLY A 39 -10.67 15.20 17.03
N THR A 40 -10.98 15.04 15.74
CA THR A 40 -11.89 14.01 15.21
C THR A 40 -11.21 13.05 14.23
N THR A 41 -11.93 12.00 13.86
CA THR A 41 -11.51 11.01 12.85
C THR A 41 -12.51 11.01 11.72
N SER A 42 -12.01 11.00 10.48
CA SER A 42 -12.84 10.94 9.28
C SER A 42 -13.62 9.63 9.16
N ASP A 43 -14.85 9.73 8.71
CA ASP A 43 -15.70 8.58 8.35
C ASP A 43 -15.48 8.12 6.89
N VAL A 44 -14.78 8.93 6.06
CA VAL A 44 -14.58 8.67 4.61
C VAL A 44 -13.16 8.31 4.23
N ILE A 45 -12.15 8.82 4.96
CA ILE A 45 -10.72 8.57 4.69
C ILE A 45 -9.99 8.06 5.95
N PRO A 46 -8.88 7.34 5.83
CA PRO A 46 -8.16 6.79 6.99
C PRO A 46 -7.28 7.85 7.68
N VAL A 47 -7.87 8.99 8.03
CA VAL A 47 -7.20 10.14 8.65
C VAL A 47 -7.93 10.58 9.90
N GLY A 48 -7.19 10.82 10.98
CA GLY A 48 -7.66 11.47 12.18
C GLY A 48 -6.76 12.65 12.51
N LYS A 49 -7.35 13.73 13.03
CA LYS A 49 -6.63 14.90 13.49
C LYS A 49 -6.64 14.96 15.03
N LYS A 50 -5.54 15.39 15.61
CA LYS A 50 -5.48 15.76 17.02
C LYS A 50 -6.03 17.18 17.21
N LYS A 51 -6.25 17.58 18.47
CA LYS A 51 -6.72 18.94 18.82
C LYS A 51 -5.78 20.06 18.38
N ASP A 52 -4.49 19.75 18.19
CA ASP A 52 -3.48 20.67 17.69
C ASP A 52 -3.39 20.72 16.15
N GLY A 53 -4.30 20.03 15.45
CA GLY A 53 -4.35 19.95 14.00
C GLY A 53 -3.36 18.95 13.38
N SER A 54 -2.47 18.33 14.17
CA SER A 54 -1.57 17.28 13.68
C SER A 54 -2.32 15.97 13.46
N TYR A 55 -1.76 15.09 12.62
CA TYR A 55 -2.36 13.78 12.36
C TYR A 55 -2.12 12.82 13.52
N THR A 56 -3.08 11.94 13.77
CA THR A 56 -2.96 10.87 14.75
C THR A 56 -2.00 9.79 14.27
N SER A 57 -1.43 8.99 15.19
CA SER A 57 -0.47 7.92 14.88
C SER A 57 -1.06 6.79 14.02
N TYR A 58 -2.38 6.63 14.01
CA TYR A 58 -3.08 5.65 13.17
C TYR A 58 -3.55 6.20 11.82
N SER A 59 -3.30 7.49 11.54
CA SER A 59 -3.59 8.07 10.24
C SER A 59 -2.67 7.49 9.18
N LYS A 60 -3.26 7.00 8.08
CA LYS A 60 -2.51 6.52 6.92
C LYS A 60 -2.17 7.69 6.00
N VAL A 61 -1.21 8.48 6.38
CA VAL A 61 -0.77 9.66 5.62
C VAL A 61 0.69 9.55 5.20
N ALA A 62 1.02 10.16 4.08
CA ALA A 62 2.40 10.36 3.62
C ALA A 62 2.60 11.78 3.10
N SER A 63 3.81 12.32 3.25
CA SER A 63 4.15 13.64 2.73
C SER A 63 4.18 13.64 1.18
N PRO A 64 4.08 14.81 0.53
CA PRO A 64 4.27 14.92 -0.91
C PRO A 64 5.58 14.29 -1.40
N GLU A 65 6.67 14.48 -0.66
CA GLU A 65 8.00 13.92 -0.97
C GLU A 65 7.98 12.39 -0.87
N GLN A 66 7.31 11.83 0.13
CA GLN A 66 7.14 10.39 0.25
C GLN A 66 6.30 9.81 -0.90
N PHE A 67 5.27 10.54 -1.35
CA PHE A 67 4.52 10.15 -2.54
C PHE A 67 5.39 10.18 -3.81
N ASP A 68 6.31 11.12 -3.96
CA ASP A 68 7.26 11.16 -5.08
C ASP A 68 8.19 9.95 -5.07
N VAL A 69 8.69 9.57 -3.90
CA VAL A 69 9.49 8.34 -3.74
C VAL A 69 8.70 7.11 -4.17
N ILE A 70 7.46 6.95 -3.68
CA ILE A 70 6.60 5.82 -4.01
C ILE A 70 6.34 5.78 -5.52
N ARG A 71 6.00 6.90 -6.14
CA ARG A 71 5.75 6.99 -7.59
C ARG A 71 6.97 6.61 -8.42
N THR A 72 8.14 7.14 -8.04
CA THR A 72 9.40 6.86 -8.74
C THR A 72 9.77 5.39 -8.63
N TYR A 73 9.69 4.83 -7.42
CA TYR A 73 9.92 3.41 -7.17
C TYR A 73 8.95 2.53 -7.98
N THR A 74 7.66 2.86 -7.96
CA THR A 74 6.63 2.09 -8.69
C THR A 74 6.90 2.10 -10.21
N ARG A 75 7.22 3.26 -10.79
CA ARG A 75 7.57 3.36 -12.22
C ARG A 75 8.78 2.50 -12.56
N LYS A 76 9.80 2.51 -11.70
CA LYS A 76 10.99 1.66 -11.89
C LYS A 76 10.59 0.19 -11.87
N LYS A 77 9.81 -0.25 -10.88
CA LYS A 77 9.39 -1.65 -10.75
C LYS A 77 8.52 -2.11 -11.93
N VAL A 78 7.62 -1.27 -12.41
CA VAL A 78 6.83 -1.58 -13.62
C VAL A 78 7.72 -1.77 -14.84
N ARG A 79 8.74 -0.93 -15.02
CA ARG A 79 9.72 -1.06 -16.10
C ARG A 79 10.51 -2.36 -15.97
N GLU A 80 11.10 -2.65 -14.81
CA GLU A 80 11.85 -3.89 -14.55
C GLU A 80 11.00 -5.15 -14.84
N ILE A 81 9.73 -5.15 -14.44
CA ILE A 81 8.80 -6.24 -14.73
C ILE A 81 8.58 -6.35 -16.25
N GLY A 82 8.33 -5.24 -16.93
CA GLY A 82 8.16 -5.21 -18.38
C GLY A 82 9.38 -5.75 -19.11
N GLU A 83 10.57 -5.29 -18.78
CA GLU A 83 11.84 -5.77 -19.31
C GLU A 83 12.03 -7.27 -19.06
N GLY A 84 11.68 -7.75 -17.84
CA GLY A 84 11.71 -9.16 -17.51
C GLY A 84 10.78 -9.99 -18.41
N ILE A 85 9.57 -9.50 -18.68
CA ILE A 85 8.61 -10.16 -19.58
C ILE A 85 9.16 -10.20 -21.01
N PHE A 86 9.64 -9.07 -21.54
CA PHE A 86 10.18 -8.98 -22.90
C PHE A 86 11.45 -9.81 -23.09
N SER A 87 12.26 -9.97 -22.05
CA SER A 87 13.45 -10.85 -22.10
C SER A 87 13.12 -12.34 -21.95
N GLY A 88 11.85 -12.71 -21.82
CA GLY A 88 11.42 -14.10 -21.66
C GLY A 88 11.74 -14.70 -20.30
N ASN A 89 11.81 -13.89 -19.25
CA ASN A 89 12.03 -14.38 -17.88
C ASN A 89 10.78 -15.14 -17.38
N VAL A 90 10.88 -16.46 -17.35
CA VAL A 90 9.84 -17.38 -16.89
C VAL A 90 10.14 -17.98 -15.51
N LYS A 91 11.06 -17.39 -14.75
CA LYS A 91 11.47 -17.89 -13.44
C LYS A 91 10.29 -17.91 -12.45
N ILE A 92 10.02 -19.09 -11.90
CA ILE A 92 9.01 -19.26 -10.86
C ILE A 92 9.57 -18.72 -9.55
N SER A 93 8.99 -17.63 -9.02
CA SER A 93 9.44 -16.95 -7.80
C SER A 93 8.27 -16.39 -7.01
N PRO A 94 7.38 -17.25 -6.49
CA PRO A 94 6.24 -16.81 -5.70
C PRO A 94 6.69 -16.19 -4.38
N TYR A 95 5.90 -15.23 -3.86
CA TYR A 95 6.18 -14.64 -2.56
C TYR A 95 5.45 -15.35 -1.43
N GLN A 96 5.99 -15.21 -0.22
CA GLN A 96 5.34 -15.52 1.05
C GLN A 96 5.48 -14.34 2.00
N ARG A 97 4.37 -13.94 2.63
CA ARG A 97 4.34 -12.91 3.66
C ARG A 97 3.35 -13.30 4.76
N ASP A 98 3.80 -13.32 6.01
CA ASP A 98 2.97 -13.56 7.20
C ASP A 98 2.05 -14.79 7.06
N GLY A 99 2.59 -15.88 6.49
CA GLY A 99 1.85 -17.11 6.23
C GLY A 99 1.04 -17.14 4.93
N ALA A 100 0.70 -15.99 4.36
CA ALA A 100 0.03 -15.90 3.06
C ALA A 100 1.04 -16.08 1.92
N THR A 101 0.63 -16.80 0.87
CA THR A 101 1.47 -17.06 -0.31
C THR A 101 0.77 -16.62 -1.60
N ALA A 102 1.57 -16.28 -2.60
CA ALA A 102 1.04 -16.01 -3.95
C ALA A 102 0.31 -17.22 -4.55
N CYS A 103 0.58 -18.43 -4.04
CA CYS A 103 0.00 -19.66 -4.56
C CYS A 103 -1.37 -20.00 -3.97
N ALA A 104 -1.78 -19.41 -2.84
CA ALA A 104 -2.99 -19.79 -2.11
C ALA A 104 -4.28 -19.75 -2.95
N TYR A 105 -4.37 -18.80 -3.89
CA TYR A 105 -5.52 -18.62 -4.78
C TYR A 105 -5.11 -18.56 -6.27
N CYS A 106 -3.96 -19.18 -6.61
CA CYS A 106 -3.44 -19.15 -7.98
C CYS A 106 -4.16 -20.15 -8.87
N GLU A 107 -4.80 -19.70 -9.92
CA GLU A 107 -5.48 -20.55 -10.91
C GLU A 107 -4.51 -21.44 -11.70
N TYR A 108 -3.23 -21.06 -11.78
CA TYR A 108 -2.19 -21.78 -12.51
C TYR A 108 -1.45 -22.83 -11.66
N GLN A 109 -1.88 -23.09 -10.43
CA GLN A 109 -1.19 -24.01 -9.51
C GLN A 109 -1.00 -25.41 -10.12
N GLY A 110 -2.03 -25.90 -10.87
CA GLY A 110 -1.99 -27.22 -11.48
C GLY A 110 -0.96 -27.40 -12.61
N ILE A 111 -0.53 -26.31 -13.25
CA ILE A 111 0.42 -26.34 -14.38
C ILE A 111 1.78 -25.68 -14.05
N CYS A 112 1.85 -24.90 -12.99
CA CYS A 112 3.08 -24.18 -12.59
C CYS A 112 4.19 -25.12 -12.11
N GLY A 113 3.84 -26.27 -11.51
CA GLY A 113 4.80 -27.23 -11.00
C GLY A 113 5.61 -26.76 -9.79
N PHE A 114 5.28 -25.62 -9.17
CA PHE A 114 5.97 -25.16 -7.96
C PHE A 114 5.69 -26.08 -6.77
N ASP A 115 6.72 -26.72 -6.24
CA ASP A 115 6.66 -27.52 -5.02
C ASP A 115 7.93 -27.29 -4.20
N GLN A 116 7.79 -26.85 -2.96
CA GLN A 116 8.92 -26.63 -2.03
C GLN A 116 9.71 -27.91 -1.70
N LYS A 117 9.15 -29.10 -1.97
CA LYS A 117 9.85 -30.36 -1.83
C LYS A 117 10.91 -30.60 -2.91
N ILE A 118 10.79 -29.87 -4.02
CA ILE A 118 11.75 -29.93 -5.13
C ILE A 118 12.90 -28.97 -4.82
N GLN A 119 14.13 -29.46 -4.91
CA GLN A 119 15.32 -28.65 -4.70
C GLN A 119 15.36 -27.45 -5.67
N GLY A 120 15.55 -26.24 -5.13
CA GLY A 120 15.62 -25.01 -5.91
C GLY A 120 14.29 -24.24 -6.00
N TYR A 121 13.18 -24.81 -5.51
CA TYR A 121 11.91 -24.09 -5.40
C TYR A 121 11.71 -23.55 -3.98
N GLU A 122 11.82 -22.24 -3.84
CA GLU A 122 11.62 -21.56 -2.55
C GLU A 122 10.73 -20.34 -2.71
N TYR A 123 9.93 -20.04 -1.67
CA TYR A 123 9.23 -18.78 -1.59
C TYR A 123 10.19 -17.63 -1.33
N ARG A 124 10.00 -16.55 -2.06
CA ARG A 124 10.61 -15.26 -1.75
C ARG A 124 9.93 -14.66 -0.52
N LYS A 125 10.58 -14.76 0.63
CA LYS A 125 10.04 -14.29 1.91
C LYS A 125 10.07 -12.77 1.97
N LEU A 126 8.89 -12.16 2.02
CA LEU A 126 8.73 -10.73 2.24
C LEU A 126 8.58 -10.46 3.74
N LYS A 127 9.50 -9.69 4.30
CA LYS A 127 9.44 -9.25 5.70
C LYS A 127 8.69 -7.92 5.77
N GLY A 128 7.84 -7.75 6.80
CA GLY A 128 7.30 -6.43 7.14
C GLY A 128 8.46 -5.48 7.47
N MET A 129 8.36 -4.24 7.00
CA MET A 129 9.29 -3.17 7.30
C MET A 129 8.53 -2.03 7.96
N ASP A 130 9.22 -1.32 8.85
CA ASP A 130 8.77 -0.03 9.31
C ASP A 130 8.68 0.98 8.15
N THR A 131 7.76 1.94 8.24
CA THR A 131 7.51 2.89 7.15
C THR A 131 8.75 3.72 6.81
N GLU A 132 9.54 4.13 7.80
CA GLU A 132 10.75 4.92 7.57
C GLU A 132 11.83 4.11 6.85
N LEU A 133 12.05 2.87 7.30
CA LEU A 133 12.97 1.94 6.65
C LEU A 133 12.53 1.61 5.22
N LEU A 134 11.23 1.44 5.01
CA LEU A 134 10.67 1.19 3.68
C LEU A 134 10.91 2.36 2.74
N MET A 135 10.64 3.59 3.19
CA MET A 135 10.88 4.81 2.39
C MET A 135 12.35 4.97 2.03
N LYS A 136 13.25 4.74 3.00
CA LYS A 136 14.69 4.79 2.77
C LYS A 136 15.14 3.75 1.75
N ALA A 137 14.70 2.51 1.87
CA ALA A 137 15.01 1.45 0.93
C ALA A 137 14.52 1.78 -0.50
N MET A 138 13.30 2.33 -0.64
CA MET A 138 12.79 2.79 -1.94
C MET A 138 13.65 3.91 -2.54
N GLN A 139 14.09 4.88 -1.72
CA GLN A 139 14.98 5.97 -2.17
C GLN A 139 16.32 5.44 -2.65
N GLU A 140 16.96 4.54 -1.89
CA GLU A 140 18.25 3.94 -2.25
C GLU A 140 18.15 3.19 -3.60
N ILE A 141 17.09 2.40 -3.80
CA ILE A 141 16.84 1.68 -5.05
C ILE A 141 16.63 2.64 -6.22
N THR A 142 15.98 3.80 -6.02
CA THR A 142 15.72 4.76 -7.10
C THR A 142 16.94 5.62 -7.44
N GLN A 143 17.85 5.84 -6.50
CA GLN A 143 19.06 6.65 -6.71
C GLN A 143 20.20 5.87 -7.34
N SER A 144 20.25 4.54 -7.21
CA SER A 144 21.30 3.72 -7.79
C SER A 144 21.38 3.81 -9.32
N ASP A 145 20.27 4.07 -10.00
CA ASP A 145 20.19 4.15 -11.46
C ASP A 145 20.52 5.55 -12.03
N GLN A 146 20.63 6.57 -11.21
CA GLN A 146 21.02 7.91 -11.68
C GLN A 146 22.56 8.07 -11.80
N LYS A 147 23.29 7.02 -11.45
CA LYS A 147 24.75 7.00 -11.47
C LYS A 147 25.34 6.16 -12.62
N GLU A 148 24.51 5.52 -13.44
CA GLU A 148 24.86 4.87 -14.71
C GLU A 148 24.40 5.75 -15.90
#